data_49f5673cc7ef5d22e6615c278b819914
#
_entry.id   49f5673cc7ef5d22e6615c278b819914
#
_cell.length_a   1.000
_cell.length_b   1.000
_cell.length_c   1.000
_cell.angle_alpha   90.00
_cell.angle_beta   90.00
_cell.angle_gamma   90.00
#
_symmetry.space_group_name_H-M   'P 1'
#
loop_
_entity.id
_entity.type
_entity.pdbx_description
1 polymer ?
#
loop_
_entity_poly.entity_id
_entity_poly.type
_entity_poly.pdbx_seq_one_letter_code
_entity_poly.pdbx_strand_id
1 'polypeptide(L)'
;MMPLMALGQSNFNLSLIGSFDWPTTEGSDIWGWVNPVDGSEYALVGLNDGFACVNVSNPTNPVQEFYISDINSTWRDVKTWGNFAYITTEADAGLLIVDLTDMTGGTYWHVSNFTHPTNGSSVEFTAAHNLFIDEN
;
A
#
# COMPACT_ATOMS: atom_id res chain seq x y z
N MET A 1 -7.93 -31.44 -22.11
CA MET A 1 -8.67 -30.22 -21.69
C MET A 1 -7.84 -29.05 -22.17
N MET A 2 -8.23 -28.34 -23.21
CA MET A 2 -7.50 -27.18 -23.72
C MET A 2 -7.74 -26.02 -22.76
N PRO A 3 -6.71 -25.25 -22.39
CA PRO A 3 -6.93 -24.04 -21.64
C PRO A 3 -7.71 -23.05 -22.52
N LEU A 4 -8.77 -22.48 -21.95
CA LEU A 4 -9.53 -21.41 -22.58
C LEU A 4 -8.59 -20.20 -22.63
N MET A 5 -8.06 -19.88 -23.82
CA MET A 5 -7.35 -18.63 -24.02
C MET A 5 -8.39 -17.51 -23.88
N ALA A 6 -8.28 -16.72 -22.83
CA ALA A 6 -8.96 -15.44 -22.75
C ALA A 6 -8.47 -14.60 -23.95
N LEU A 7 -9.37 -14.34 -24.90
CA LEU A 7 -9.08 -13.44 -26.01
C LEU A 7 -8.85 -12.06 -25.45
N GLY A 8 -7.62 -11.59 -25.61
CA GLY A 8 -7.13 -10.36 -25.03
C GLY A 8 -8.00 -9.15 -25.34
N GLN A 9 -8.13 -8.29 -24.37
CA GLN A 9 -8.60 -6.94 -24.56
C GLN A 9 -7.77 -6.25 -25.65
N SER A 10 -8.43 -5.55 -26.55
CA SER A 10 -7.73 -4.72 -27.53
C SER A 10 -7.05 -3.55 -26.80
N ASN A 11 -5.72 -3.57 -26.74
CA ASN A 11 -4.92 -2.52 -26.12
C ASN A 11 -4.87 -1.29 -27.02
N PHE A 12 -5.64 -0.27 -26.68
CA PHE A 12 -5.52 1.03 -27.35
C PHE A 12 -4.28 1.77 -26.80
N ASN A 13 -3.17 1.70 -27.55
CA ASN A 13 -1.90 2.39 -27.25
C ASN A 13 -1.30 2.08 -25.84
N LEU A 14 -1.66 0.94 -25.27
CA LEU A 14 -1.08 0.44 -24.02
C LEU A 14 -0.52 -0.95 -24.25
N SER A 15 0.63 -1.24 -23.67
CA SER A 15 1.22 -2.58 -23.62
C SER A 15 1.62 -2.94 -22.21
N LEU A 16 1.33 -4.17 -21.79
CA LEU A 16 1.83 -4.69 -20.52
C LEU A 16 3.33 -4.92 -20.67
N ILE A 17 4.13 -4.27 -19.83
CA ILE A 17 5.59 -4.37 -19.83
C ILE A 17 6.15 -5.22 -18.71
N GLY A 18 5.40 -5.43 -17.63
CA GLY A 18 5.74 -6.29 -16.50
C GLY A 18 4.55 -6.47 -15.58
N SER A 19 4.63 -7.45 -14.70
CA SER A 19 3.63 -7.71 -13.67
C SER A 19 4.28 -8.33 -12.44
N PHE A 20 3.65 -8.10 -11.30
CA PHE A 20 3.91 -8.79 -10.04
C PHE A 20 2.58 -9.22 -9.45
N ASP A 21 2.54 -10.41 -8.87
CA ASP A 21 1.30 -10.99 -8.34
C ASP A 21 1.55 -11.74 -7.03
N TRP A 22 0.53 -11.78 -6.17
CA TRP A 22 0.48 -12.55 -4.93
C TRP A 22 -0.57 -13.65 -5.08
N PRO A 23 -0.18 -14.92 -5.29
CA PRO A 23 -1.13 -15.99 -5.62
C PRO A 23 -2.08 -16.36 -4.48
N THR A 24 -1.82 -15.89 -3.26
CA THR A 24 -2.58 -16.24 -2.04
C THR A 24 -3.36 -15.11 -1.42
N THR A 25 -3.24 -13.89 -1.93
CA THR A 25 -3.94 -12.71 -1.43
C THR A 25 -4.37 -11.79 -2.58
N GLU A 26 -5.30 -10.89 -2.31
CA GLU A 26 -5.84 -9.94 -3.30
C GLU A 26 -5.39 -8.52 -2.97
N GLY A 27 -5.16 -7.72 -4.02
CA GLY A 27 -4.87 -6.29 -3.91
C GLY A 27 -6.14 -5.49 -3.66
N SER A 28 -6.02 -4.45 -2.84
CA SER A 28 -7.11 -3.51 -2.52
C SER A 28 -6.85 -2.13 -3.12
N ASP A 29 -5.72 -1.52 -2.79
CA ASP A 29 -5.34 -0.20 -3.30
C ASP A 29 -3.86 -0.17 -3.66
N ILE A 30 -3.46 0.81 -4.46
CA ILE A 30 -2.08 1.02 -4.88
C ILE A 30 -1.74 2.51 -4.88
N TRP A 31 -0.56 2.84 -4.36
CA TRP A 31 0.00 4.19 -4.38
C TRP A 31 1.44 4.17 -4.89
N GLY A 32 1.87 5.28 -5.51
CA GLY A 32 3.25 5.45 -5.96
C GLY A 32 4.10 6.22 -4.95
N TRP A 33 5.36 5.82 -4.77
CA TRP A 33 6.35 6.58 -4.01
C TRP A 33 7.69 6.54 -4.70
N VAL A 34 8.40 7.68 -4.70
CA VAL A 34 9.76 7.79 -5.22
C VAL A 34 10.69 8.06 -4.05
N ASN A 35 11.71 7.23 -3.89
CA ASN A 35 12.73 7.43 -2.86
C ASN A 35 13.51 8.73 -3.15
N PRO A 36 13.46 9.72 -2.25
CA PRO A 36 14.11 11.00 -2.50
C PRO A 36 15.64 10.95 -2.45
N VAL A 37 16.23 9.85 -1.99
CA VAL A 37 17.69 9.70 -1.86
C VAL A 37 18.32 9.22 -3.16
N ASP A 38 17.70 8.23 -3.83
CA ASP A 38 18.29 7.56 -5.01
C ASP A 38 17.39 7.58 -6.25
N GLY A 39 16.15 8.06 -6.12
CA GLY A 39 15.19 8.15 -7.20
C GLY A 39 14.55 6.82 -7.59
N SER A 40 14.73 5.76 -6.81
CA SER A 40 14.05 4.48 -7.02
C SER A 40 12.54 4.62 -6.88
N GLU A 41 11.80 3.95 -7.76
CA GLU A 41 10.34 4.02 -7.84
C GLU A 41 9.70 2.79 -7.22
N TYR A 42 8.65 3.00 -6.43
CA TYR A 42 7.96 1.94 -5.70
C TYR A 42 6.46 2.00 -5.89
N ALA A 43 5.85 0.83 -6.05
CA ALA A 43 4.43 0.61 -5.88
C ALA A 43 4.18 0.13 -4.43
N LEU A 44 3.34 0.88 -3.72
CA LEU A 44 2.90 0.60 -2.36
C LEU A 44 1.51 -0.01 -2.44
N VAL A 45 1.36 -1.27 -2.04
CA VAL A 45 0.15 -2.06 -2.32
C VAL A 45 -0.50 -2.51 -1.02
N GLY A 46 -1.75 -2.08 -0.81
CA GLY A 46 -2.62 -2.64 0.21
C GLY A 46 -3.13 -4.01 -0.24
N LEU A 47 -2.92 -5.04 0.59
CA LEU A 47 -3.35 -6.41 0.36
C LEU A 47 -4.37 -6.83 1.42
N ASN A 48 -5.17 -7.85 1.14
CA ASN A 48 -6.17 -8.33 2.11
C ASN A 48 -5.56 -8.72 3.46
N ASP A 49 -4.34 -9.23 3.46
CA ASP A 49 -3.63 -9.75 4.63
C ASP A 49 -2.42 -8.92 5.04
N GLY A 50 -2.27 -7.71 4.45
CA GLY A 50 -1.14 -6.86 4.80
C GLY A 50 -0.86 -5.71 3.84
N PHE A 51 0.41 -5.34 3.78
CA PHE A 51 0.95 -4.27 2.96
C PHE A 51 2.26 -4.70 2.32
N ALA A 52 2.45 -4.38 1.04
CA ALA A 52 3.68 -4.69 0.31
C ALA A 52 4.29 -3.44 -0.34
N CYS A 53 5.62 -3.40 -0.36
CA CYS A 53 6.41 -2.45 -1.13
C CYS A 53 7.09 -3.19 -2.29
N VAL A 54 6.84 -2.75 -3.51
CA VAL A 54 7.37 -3.36 -4.74
C VAL A 54 8.20 -2.34 -5.50
N ASN A 55 9.47 -2.64 -5.73
CA ASN A 55 10.34 -1.84 -6.58
C ASN A 55 9.93 -2.00 -8.04
N VAL A 56 9.56 -0.90 -8.67
CA VAL A 56 9.14 -0.82 -10.07
C VAL A 56 10.08 0.02 -10.94
N SER A 57 11.26 0.38 -10.41
CA SER A 57 12.28 1.15 -11.16
C SER A 57 12.71 0.43 -12.44
N ASN A 58 12.66 -0.91 -12.45
CA ASN A 58 12.70 -1.69 -13.68
C ASN A 58 11.30 -2.27 -13.95
N PRO A 59 10.47 -1.61 -14.76
CA PRO A 59 9.08 -2.00 -14.95
C PRO A 59 8.90 -3.35 -15.67
N THR A 60 9.95 -3.89 -16.31
CA THR A 60 9.91 -5.23 -16.92
C THR A 60 10.17 -6.36 -15.92
N ASN A 61 10.64 -6.02 -14.72
CA ASN A 61 10.95 -6.98 -13.67
C ASN A 61 10.70 -6.34 -12.28
N PRO A 62 9.43 -6.13 -11.88
CA PRO A 62 9.09 -5.65 -10.55
C PRO A 62 9.57 -6.63 -9.47
N VAL A 63 10.05 -6.13 -8.34
CA VAL A 63 10.59 -6.95 -7.24
C VAL A 63 9.98 -6.49 -5.92
N GLN A 64 9.43 -7.41 -5.14
CA GLN A 64 8.99 -7.12 -3.78
C GLN A 64 10.21 -6.86 -2.89
N GLU A 65 10.27 -5.67 -2.29
CA GLU A 65 11.30 -5.33 -1.30
C GLU A 65 10.93 -5.92 0.06
N PHE A 66 9.69 -5.64 0.52
CA PHE A 66 9.20 -6.19 1.77
C PHE A 66 7.67 -6.39 1.74
N TYR A 67 7.22 -7.17 2.71
CA TYR A 67 5.82 -7.41 3.01
C TYR A 67 5.61 -7.34 4.53
N ILE A 68 4.56 -6.64 4.95
CA ILE A 68 4.14 -6.55 6.35
C ILE A 68 2.78 -7.23 6.48
N SER A 69 2.72 -8.33 7.24
CA SER A 69 1.46 -8.99 7.54
C SER A 69 0.64 -8.15 8.51
N ASP A 70 -0.67 -8.07 8.27
CA ASP A 70 -1.60 -7.32 9.08
C ASP A 70 -2.95 -8.06 9.19
N ILE A 71 -3.87 -7.55 10.01
CA ILE A 71 -5.22 -8.10 10.14
C ILE A 71 -5.94 -8.14 8.79
N ASN A 72 -6.67 -9.20 8.51
CA ASN A 72 -7.37 -9.33 7.25
C ASN A 72 -8.43 -8.24 7.08
N SER A 73 -8.36 -7.55 5.95
CA SER A 73 -9.31 -6.52 5.53
C SER A 73 -9.41 -6.49 4.01
N THR A 74 -10.62 -6.49 3.49
CA THR A 74 -10.86 -6.40 2.03
C THR A 74 -10.48 -5.01 1.50
N TRP A 75 -10.61 -3.97 2.33
CA TRP A 75 -10.38 -2.58 1.92
C TRP A 75 -9.24 -1.97 2.71
N ARG A 76 -8.28 -1.43 1.95
CA ARG A 76 -7.18 -0.60 2.45
C ARG A 76 -7.00 0.56 1.48
N ASP A 77 -6.78 1.75 1.99
CA ASP A 77 -6.35 2.92 1.22
C ASP A 77 -4.93 3.27 1.61
N VAL A 78 -4.08 3.56 0.62
CA VAL A 78 -2.64 3.83 0.81
C VAL A 78 -2.31 5.23 0.34
N LYS A 79 -1.70 6.03 1.20
CA LYS A 79 -1.15 7.35 0.84
C LYS A 79 0.23 7.52 1.47
N THR A 80 0.99 8.48 0.96
CA THR A 80 2.30 8.84 1.52
C THR A 80 2.37 10.30 1.92
N TRP A 81 3.17 10.57 2.94
CA TRP A 81 3.64 11.91 3.28
C TRP A 81 5.10 11.84 3.69
N GLY A 82 5.95 12.55 2.93
CA GLY A 82 7.40 12.43 3.08
C GLY A 82 7.86 10.98 2.87
N ASN A 83 8.54 10.44 3.86
CA ASN A 83 9.07 9.09 3.83
C ASN A 83 8.19 8.06 4.57
N PHE A 84 6.93 8.39 4.82
CA PHE A 84 6.01 7.47 5.50
C PHE A 84 4.84 7.09 4.62
N ALA A 85 4.50 5.80 4.62
CA ALA A 85 3.24 5.32 4.09
C ALA A 85 2.20 5.20 5.22
N TYR A 86 0.97 5.56 4.90
CA TYR A 86 -0.20 5.50 5.77
C TYR A 86 -1.22 4.58 5.12
N ILE A 87 -1.59 3.51 5.81
CA ILE A 87 -2.45 2.48 5.28
C ILE A 87 -3.66 2.32 6.21
N THR A 88 -4.86 2.53 5.67
CA THR A 88 -6.11 2.29 6.40
C THR A 88 -6.48 0.81 6.39
N THR A 89 -7.41 0.46 7.26
CA THR A 89 -8.12 -0.83 7.24
C THR A 89 -9.55 -0.65 7.73
N GLU A 90 -10.48 -1.42 7.21
CA GLU A 90 -11.83 -1.51 7.77
C GLU A 90 -11.94 -2.54 8.92
N ALA A 91 -10.87 -3.25 9.20
CA ALA A 91 -10.75 -4.10 10.38
C ALA A 91 -10.25 -3.29 11.60
N ASP A 92 -10.40 -3.85 12.80
CA ASP A 92 -10.08 -3.20 14.08
C ASP A 92 -8.56 -3.16 14.34
N ALA A 93 -7.80 -2.43 13.52
CA ALA A 93 -6.35 -2.27 13.69
C ALA A 93 -5.89 -0.79 13.68
N GLY A 94 -6.78 0.16 13.41
CA GLY A 94 -6.43 1.57 13.26
C GLY A 94 -5.68 1.85 11.97
N LEU A 95 -4.74 2.79 12.01
CA LEU A 95 -3.91 3.21 10.88
C LEU A 95 -2.52 2.56 11.00
N LEU A 96 -2.11 1.80 10.00
CA LEU A 96 -0.74 1.31 9.88
C LEU A 96 0.13 2.43 9.29
N ILE A 97 1.25 2.73 9.94
CA ILE A 97 2.25 3.68 9.48
C ILE A 97 3.57 2.93 9.27
N VAL A 98 4.17 3.10 8.10
CA VAL A 98 5.41 2.41 7.69
C VAL A 98 6.48 3.44 7.33
N ASP A 99 7.66 3.30 7.90
CA ASP A 99 8.84 4.11 7.53
C ASP A 99 9.47 3.53 6.26
N LEU A 100 9.35 4.26 5.15
CA LEU A 100 9.88 3.89 3.85
C LEU A 100 11.39 4.14 3.70
N THR A 101 12.05 4.68 4.72
CA THR A 101 13.53 4.72 4.74
C THR A 101 14.14 3.39 5.14
N ASP A 102 13.35 2.54 5.81
CA ASP A 102 13.72 1.17 6.16
C ASP A 102 13.18 0.18 5.11
N MET A 103 13.95 -0.05 4.06
CA MET A 103 13.60 -0.98 2.98
C MET A 103 13.57 -2.45 3.41
N THR A 104 13.82 -2.77 4.68
CA THR A 104 13.60 -4.11 5.23
C THR A 104 12.14 -4.34 5.65
N GLY A 105 11.35 -3.24 5.77
CA GLY A 105 9.98 -3.28 6.28
C GLY A 105 9.90 -3.58 7.78
N GLY A 106 11.01 -3.41 8.52
CA GLY A 106 11.06 -3.67 9.97
C GLY A 106 10.54 -2.53 10.84
N THR A 107 10.42 -1.32 10.27
CA THR A 107 10.03 -0.12 11.02
C THR A 107 8.62 0.30 10.66
N TYR A 108 7.64 -0.11 11.48
CA TYR A 108 6.24 0.25 11.35
C TYR A 108 5.52 0.20 12.70
N TRP A 109 4.36 0.84 12.78
CA TRP A 109 3.49 0.83 13.97
C TRP A 109 2.03 1.10 13.61
N HIS A 110 1.11 0.79 14.52
CA HIS A 110 -0.30 1.13 14.40
C HIS A 110 -0.67 2.30 15.30
N VAL A 111 -1.56 3.14 14.81
CA VAL A 111 -2.18 4.24 15.57
C VAL A 111 -3.68 4.06 15.57
N SER A 112 -4.28 3.93 16.76
CA SER A 112 -5.73 3.77 16.95
C SER A 112 -6.38 4.91 17.73
N ASN A 113 -5.64 5.99 17.99
CA ASN A 113 -6.16 7.18 18.68
C ASN A 113 -5.43 8.43 18.22
N PHE A 114 -6.07 9.56 18.41
CA PHE A 114 -5.48 10.88 18.21
C PHE A 114 -5.98 11.87 19.27
N THR A 115 -5.25 12.95 19.47
CA THR A 115 -5.67 14.05 20.34
C THR A 115 -6.50 15.05 19.54
N HIS A 116 -7.75 15.26 19.96
CA HIS A 116 -8.65 16.21 19.31
C HIS A 116 -8.06 17.62 19.42
N PRO A 117 -7.86 18.34 18.30
CA PRO A 117 -7.09 19.58 18.27
C PRO A 117 -7.74 20.74 19.04
N THR A 118 -9.06 20.71 19.24
CA THR A 118 -9.80 21.81 19.88
C THR A 118 -9.91 21.66 21.39
N ASN A 119 -10.07 20.45 21.91
CA ASN A 119 -10.37 20.22 23.33
C ASN A 119 -9.35 19.33 24.06
N GLY A 120 -8.35 18.80 23.35
CA GLY A 120 -7.30 17.97 23.92
C GLY A 120 -7.75 16.57 24.34
N SER A 121 -8.99 16.14 24.06
CA SER A 121 -9.45 14.79 24.40
C SER A 121 -8.80 13.75 23.47
N SER A 122 -8.55 12.55 24.02
CA SER A 122 -8.19 11.40 23.17
C SER A 122 -9.44 10.88 22.48
N VAL A 123 -9.32 10.68 21.16
CA VAL A 123 -10.38 10.09 20.33
C VAL A 123 -9.84 8.80 19.76
N GLU A 124 -10.55 7.70 19.99
CA GLU A 124 -10.22 6.40 19.43
C GLU A 124 -10.83 6.25 18.03
N PHE A 125 -10.10 5.60 17.14
CA PHE A 125 -10.61 5.06 15.89
C PHE A 125 -9.95 3.71 15.63
N THR A 126 -10.71 2.73 15.17
CA THR A 126 -10.21 1.38 14.94
C THR A 126 -10.23 0.99 13.46
N ALA A 127 -11.06 1.66 12.68
CA ALA A 127 -11.24 1.39 11.26
C ALA A 127 -11.42 2.68 10.48
N ALA A 128 -10.94 2.70 9.26
CA ALA A 128 -11.17 3.77 8.30
C ALA A 128 -11.18 3.20 6.88
N HIS A 129 -12.13 3.65 6.05
CA HIS A 129 -12.22 3.22 4.65
C HIS A 129 -11.15 3.92 3.80
N ASN A 130 -11.09 5.25 3.86
CA ASN A 130 -10.17 6.07 3.09
C ASN A 130 -9.44 7.06 3.98
N LEU A 131 -8.33 7.58 3.46
CA LEU A 131 -7.63 8.72 4.03
C LEU A 131 -7.28 9.76 2.96
N PHE A 132 -7.20 10.99 3.39
CA PHE A 132 -6.68 12.10 2.59
C PHE A 132 -5.60 12.81 3.40
N ILE A 133 -4.49 13.13 2.76
CA ILE A 133 -3.38 13.87 3.36
C ILE A 133 -3.37 15.26 2.74
N ASP A 134 -3.57 16.29 3.57
CA ASP A 134 -3.38 17.70 3.19
C ASP A 134 -1.93 18.08 3.45
N GLU A 135 -1.19 18.37 2.39
CA GLU A 135 0.24 18.71 2.45
C GLU A 135 0.48 20.24 2.66
N ASN A 136 -0.57 21.04 2.94
CA ASN A 136 -0.46 22.49 3.16
C ASN A 136 -0.17 22.87 4.61
#